data_399eca9cdf82bb2d1b910bb25f0495f0
#
_entry.id   399eca9cdf82bb2d1b910bb25f0495f0
#
_cell.length_a   1.000
_cell.length_b   1.000
_cell.length_c   1.000
_cell.angle_alpha   90.00
_cell.angle_beta   90.00
_cell.angle_gamma   90.00
#
_symmetry.space_group_name_H-M   'P 1'
#
loop_
_entity.id
_entity.type
_entity.pdbx_description
1 polymer ?
#
loop_
_entity_poly.entity_id
_entity_poly.type
_entity_poly.pdbx_seq_one_letter_code
_entity_poly.pdbx_strand_id
1 'polypeptide(L)'
;MKRKILAAALVLGMCFTFAGCGGGGKDDGKTSDKEKAKGTTIIGSWECEDIEVTDNGKKMKKDSVKTIFGEDFSKVLKFSAYSDGAAYIAMMDDENGASWTKTKDKNYKISLSGAQEKEGESMTAKLDGEKLIIRSEDTYQSDGKDMTMEMEFIMKYLGKKSRIMDGWDVTLSDEEVYAMSNFVSEGRFVAADGLLYGDYGGKKWGKGAFTVGKINGSKVENRKVLAKDAKAGYLTVYDGAVYGILDQEKIIKVDVGKTKVETLYTGTCEYLQVTKDGIFFTDEKNHYCRIDFDGKNKKTILEKKTFFPYRVSSKFLIYQDDEDGETLHVYNLKNGKDKKISDVKSYGPMLCGDFLYFYTPGSGEDMKYICRIDMYSDRQEKAEKDAFLYDFYVTPKNLVGAPGGFVFAKFSEWDKFAEKNSAGFEFYAIYSNGEIWITKSSGENFMGPRQFGSDDEKSIGYSCVKKK
;
A
#
# COMPACT_ATOMS: atom_id res chain seq x y z
N MET A 1 16.20 34.24 35.94
CA MET A 1 15.65 33.98 34.59
C MET A 1 15.94 32.56 34.11
N LYS A 2 17.22 32.10 33.96
CA LYS A 2 17.56 30.73 33.51
C LYS A 2 16.84 29.60 34.26
N ARG A 3 16.70 29.68 35.60
CA ARG A 3 16.00 28.66 36.42
C ARG A 3 14.48 28.59 36.20
N LYS A 4 13.83 29.73 35.78
CA LYS A 4 12.38 29.81 35.61
C LYS A 4 11.95 29.30 34.22
N ILE A 5 12.78 29.53 33.20
CA ILE A 5 12.56 28.99 31.82
C ILE A 5 12.84 27.50 31.80
N LEU A 6 13.84 27.04 32.58
CA LEU A 6 14.07 25.59 32.77
C LEU A 6 12.89 24.93 33.51
N ALA A 7 12.18 25.67 34.37
CA ALA A 7 10.97 25.16 35.05
C ALA A 7 9.78 25.04 34.10
N ALA A 8 9.58 25.97 33.16
CA ALA A 8 8.54 25.85 32.14
C ALA A 8 8.83 24.70 31.12
N ALA A 9 10.10 24.58 30.71
CA ALA A 9 10.55 23.44 29.93
C ALA A 9 10.48 22.12 30.71
N LEU A 10 10.70 22.16 32.04
CA LEU A 10 10.57 21.03 32.96
C LEU A 10 9.09 20.71 33.28
N VAL A 11 8.17 21.67 33.26
CA VAL A 11 6.74 21.39 33.40
C VAL A 11 6.20 20.68 32.17
N LEU A 12 6.59 21.06 30.98
CA LEU A 12 6.37 20.26 29.76
C LEU A 12 7.06 18.86 29.88
N GLY A 13 8.24 18.77 30.49
CA GLY A 13 8.93 17.49 30.76
C GLY A 13 8.37 16.70 31.95
N MET A 14 7.76 17.32 32.97
CA MET A 14 7.18 16.62 34.13
C MET A 14 5.81 16.00 33.87
N CYS A 15 5.09 16.43 32.85
CA CYS A 15 3.89 15.69 32.38
C CYS A 15 4.23 14.32 31.76
N PHE A 16 5.52 14.03 31.54
CA PHE A 16 6.02 12.84 30.85
C PHE A 16 6.62 11.76 31.78
N THR A 17 6.63 11.94 33.09
CA THR A 17 7.27 10.98 34.01
C THR A 17 6.32 9.94 34.57
N PHE A 18 5.59 9.17 33.79
CA PHE A 18 5.05 7.86 34.23
C PHE A 18 4.65 6.98 33.04
N ALA A 19 5.57 6.26 32.46
CA ALA A 19 5.46 4.89 31.98
C ALA A 19 6.69 4.54 31.15
N GLY A 20 7.72 4.05 31.79
CA GLY A 20 8.86 3.49 31.10
C GLY A 20 8.63 2.01 30.79
N CYS A 21 9.01 1.62 29.59
CA CYS A 21 9.74 0.39 29.27
C CYS A 21 10.19 0.42 27.82
N GLY A 22 11.39 0.67 27.51
CA GLY A 22 12.45 -0.21 27.10
C GLY A 22 12.58 -0.39 25.60
N GLY A 23 13.75 -0.03 25.04
CA GLY A 23 14.23 -0.58 23.81
C GLY A 23 14.92 0.41 22.87
N GLY A 24 16.15 0.82 23.19
CA GLY A 24 16.99 1.61 22.29
C GLY A 24 17.57 0.78 21.16
N GLY A 25 17.42 1.22 19.96
CA GLY A 25 18.16 0.77 18.78
C GLY A 25 18.79 1.96 18.12
N LYS A 26 20.12 2.05 18.16
CA LYS A 26 20.90 3.03 17.37
C LYS A 26 20.91 2.57 15.93
N ASP A 27 20.56 3.45 15.01
CA ASP A 27 20.76 3.21 13.58
C ASP A 27 21.36 4.46 12.92
N ASP A 28 22.63 4.29 12.50
CA ASP A 28 23.38 5.28 11.74
C ASP A 28 23.13 5.05 10.25
N GLY A 29 22.05 5.60 9.71
CA GLY A 29 21.68 5.49 8.30
C GLY A 29 21.93 6.77 7.51
N LYS A 30 22.99 6.79 6.72
CA LYS A 30 23.22 7.83 5.69
C LYS A 30 22.10 7.80 4.66
N THR A 31 21.31 8.84 4.60
CA THR A 31 20.26 9.06 3.59
C THR A 31 20.86 9.57 2.28
N SER A 32 20.58 8.87 1.20
CA SER A 32 20.81 9.34 -0.18
C SER A 32 19.79 10.43 -0.53
N ASP A 33 20.23 11.44 -1.29
CA ASP A 33 19.41 12.53 -1.79
C ASP A 33 18.22 12.01 -2.62
N LYS A 34 17.03 11.98 -1.99
CA LYS A 34 15.75 11.84 -2.69
C LYS A 34 15.08 13.21 -2.70
N GLU A 35 14.35 13.52 -3.76
CA GLU A 35 13.50 14.71 -3.87
C GLU A 35 12.77 14.98 -2.54
N LYS A 36 12.95 16.21 -2.03
CA LYS A 36 12.34 16.63 -0.77
C LYS A 36 10.81 16.56 -0.91
N ALA A 37 10.20 15.59 -0.25
CA ALA A 37 8.76 15.51 -0.15
C ALA A 37 8.23 16.82 0.46
N LYS A 38 7.26 17.45 -0.20
CA LYS A 38 6.66 18.69 0.26
C LYS A 38 5.54 18.37 1.24
N GLY A 39 5.65 18.87 2.48
CA GLY A 39 4.59 18.74 3.48
C GLY A 39 3.37 19.59 3.11
N THR A 40 2.34 18.97 2.51
CA THR A 40 1.07 19.64 2.19
C THR A 40 -0.03 19.32 3.20
N THR A 41 0.25 18.49 4.19
CA THR A 41 -0.66 18.03 5.25
C THR A 41 0.12 17.85 6.54
N ILE A 42 -0.58 17.85 7.69
CA ILE A 42 0.04 17.53 8.98
C ILE A 42 0.55 16.08 9.05
N ILE A 43 -0.04 15.19 8.24
CA ILE A 43 0.30 13.75 8.24
C ILE A 43 1.75 13.55 7.78
N GLY A 44 2.52 12.85 8.61
CA GLY A 44 3.93 12.55 8.38
C GLY A 44 4.78 12.82 9.61
N SER A 45 6.09 12.72 9.45
CA SER A 45 7.07 12.99 10.49
C SER A 45 7.73 14.33 10.28
N TRP A 46 7.95 15.02 11.37
CA TRP A 46 8.45 16.37 11.44
C TRP A 46 9.52 16.46 12.52
N GLU A 47 10.59 17.20 12.25
CA GLU A 47 11.62 17.54 13.26
C GLU A 47 11.73 19.04 13.42
N CYS A 48 12.05 19.50 14.62
CA CYS A 48 12.22 20.91 14.91
C CYS A 48 13.46 21.47 14.20
N GLU A 49 13.26 22.48 13.37
CA GLU A 49 14.32 23.19 12.65
C GLU A 49 14.69 24.48 13.39
N ASP A 50 13.70 25.13 14.00
CA ASP A 50 13.86 26.39 14.72
C ASP A 50 12.86 26.55 15.86
N ILE A 51 13.21 27.37 16.86
CA ILE A 51 12.36 27.70 18.00
C ILE A 51 12.33 29.20 18.17
N GLU A 52 11.12 29.76 18.25
CA GLU A 52 10.87 31.14 18.67
C GLU A 52 10.19 31.14 20.03
N VAL A 53 10.67 32.01 20.92
CA VAL A 53 10.11 32.15 22.28
C VAL A 53 9.73 33.60 22.51
N THR A 54 8.51 33.84 23.00
CA THR A 54 8.01 35.13 23.45
C THR A 54 7.69 35.03 24.93
N ASP A 55 8.40 35.80 25.72
CA ASP A 55 8.23 35.87 27.17
C ASP A 55 7.50 37.20 27.53
N ASN A 56 6.30 37.06 28.04
CA ASN A 56 5.42 38.19 28.39
C ASN A 56 5.32 39.26 27.27
N GLY A 57 5.05 38.82 26.06
CA GLY A 57 4.92 39.65 24.86
C GLY A 57 6.25 40.15 24.28
N LYS A 58 7.40 39.72 24.82
CA LYS A 58 8.71 40.12 24.32
C LYS A 58 9.46 38.96 23.72
N LYS A 59 9.76 39.06 22.41
CA LYS A 59 10.52 38.01 21.69
C LYS A 59 11.94 37.91 22.24
N MET A 60 12.38 36.69 22.56
CA MET A 60 13.72 36.38 23.03
C MET A 60 14.74 36.43 21.88
N LYS A 61 15.99 36.78 22.21
CA LYS A 61 17.09 36.73 21.25
C LYS A 61 17.44 35.24 20.95
N LYS A 62 17.83 34.98 19.73
CA LYS A 62 18.17 33.59 19.26
C LYS A 62 19.25 32.93 20.12
N ASP A 63 20.31 33.67 20.48
CA ASP A 63 21.38 33.14 21.34
C ASP A 63 20.88 32.71 22.73
N SER A 64 19.87 33.43 23.25
CA SER A 64 19.23 33.05 24.51
C SER A 64 18.42 31.79 24.38
N VAL A 65 17.70 31.61 23.26
CA VAL A 65 16.95 30.38 22.93
C VAL A 65 17.92 29.21 22.80
N LYS A 66 19.00 29.34 22.03
CA LYS A 66 20.05 28.33 21.90
C LYS A 66 20.71 27.96 23.24
N THR A 67 20.90 28.93 24.12
CA THR A 67 21.45 28.65 25.45
C THR A 67 20.52 27.74 26.29
N ILE A 68 19.21 27.80 26.04
CA ILE A 68 18.19 27.04 26.78
C ILE A 68 18.00 25.63 26.16
N PHE A 69 17.83 25.56 24.85
CA PHE A 69 17.42 24.35 24.13
C PHE A 69 18.60 23.62 23.44
N GLY A 70 19.80 24.22 23.43
CA GLY A 70 20.95 23.70 22.70
C GLY A 70 21.06 24.25 21.28
N GLU A 71 22.16 23.91 20.60
CA GLU A 71 22.42 24.33 19.20
C GLU A 71 21.62 23.53 18.18
N ASP A 72 21.28 22.28 18.53
CA ASP A 72 20.61 21.31 17.65
C ASP A 72 19.13 21.16 18.02
N PHE A 73 18.29 21.97 17.41
CA PHE A 73 16.85 21.93 17.67
C PHE A 73 16.14 20.66 17.17
N SER A 74 16.76 19.89 16.29
CA SER A 74 16.18 18.62 15.82
C SER A 74 15.98 17.58 16.93
N LYS A 75 16.70 17.75 18.05
CA LYS A 75 16.58 16.93 19.25
C LYS A 75 15.53 17.44 20.25
N VAL A 76 15.05 18.67 20.09
CA VAL A 76 14.14 19.28 21.05
C VAL A 76 12.72 18.77 20.88
N LEU A 77 12.22 18.72 19.64
CA LEU A 77 10.87 18.27 19.34
C LEU A 77 10.84 17.49 18.03
N LYS A 78 10.28 16.28 18.09
CA LYS A 78 9.85 15.50 16.93
C LYS A 78 8.36 15.25 17.03
N PHE A 79 7.68 15.30 15.89
CA PHE A 79 6.25 15.09 15.81
C PHE A 79 5.94 14.15 14.65
N SER A 80 5.08 13.14 14.87
CA SER A 80 4.59 12.25 13.85
C SER A 80 3.07 12.19 13.93
N ALA A 81 2.38 12.48 12.83
CA ALA A 81 0.92 12.44 12.73
C ALA A 81 0.49 11.42 11.69
N TYR A 82 -0.60 10.71 11.97
CA TYR A 82 -1.17 9.66 11.15
C TYR A 82 -2.58 10.02 10.69
N SER A 83 -3.05 9.36 9.63
CA SER A 83 -4.35 9.64 8.99
C SER A 83 -5.56 9.33 9.89
N ASP A 84 -5.36 8.49 10.91
CA ASP A 84 -6.38 8.11 11.89
C ASP A 84 -6.60 9.14 13.01
N GLY A 85 -5.87 10.27 12.98
CA GLY A 85 -5.90 11.27 14.04
C GLY A 85 -4.95 11.00 15.20
N ALA A 86 -4.27 9.85 15.22
CA ALA A 86 -3.24 9.60 16.20
C ALA A 86 -1.96 10.37 15.88
N ALA A 87 -1.19 10.66 16.90
CA ALA A 87 0.11 11.30 16.77
C ALA A 87 1.08 10.81 17.87
N TYR A 88 2.37 11.10 17.67
CA TYR A 88 3.43 10.94 18.66
C TYR A 88 4.24 12.23 18.72
N ILE A 89 4.57 12.62 19.94
CA ILE A 89 5.47 13.73 20.20
C ILE A 89 6.66 13.17 20.99
N ALA A 90 7.86 13.37 20.48
CA ALA A 90 9.07 13.12 21.23
C ALA A 90 9.69 14.48 21.59
N MET A 91 9.89 14.70 22.87
CA MET A 91 10.55 15.89 23.42
C MET A 91 11.79 15.43 24.19
N MET A 92 12.97 15.85 23.75
CA MET A 92 14.27 15.49 24.39
C MET A 92 14.43 13.98 24.62
N ASP A 93 14.09 13.15 23.60
CA ASP A 93 14.13 11.68 23.60
C ASP A 93 12.99 10.95 24.34
N ASP A 94 12.06 11.64 25.00
CA ASP A 94 10.85 11.04 25.58
C ASP A 94 9.71 11.05 24.55
N GLU A 95 9.29 9.88 24.07
CA GLU A 95 8.20 9.74 23.11
C GLU A 95 6.88 9.49 23.82
N ASN A 96 5.86 10.29 23.49
CA ASN A 96 4.52 10.23 24.09
C ASN A 96 3.43 10.17 23.03
N GLY A 97 2.39 9.42 23.33
CA GLY A 97 1.19 9.37 22.53
C GLY A 97 0.45 10.70 22.53
N ALA A 98 -0.11 11.07 21.40
CA ALA A 98 -0.93 12.25 21.21
C ALA A 98 -2.05 11.96 20.21
N SER A 99 -2.99 12.89 20.09
CA SER A 99 -3.99 12.91 19.02
C SER A 99 -4.00 14.28 18.35
N TRP A 100 -4.48 14.32 17.11
CA TRP A 100 -4.66 15.58 16.41
C TRP A 100 -6.04 15.66 15.76
N THR A 101 -6.59 16.86 15.67
CA THR A 101 -7.83 17.15 14.97
C THR A 101 -7.69 18.42 14.14
N LYS A 102 -8.29 18.42 12.96
CA LYS A 102 -8.34 19.61 12.10
C LYS A 102 -9.41 20.57 12.62
N THR A 103 -9.05 21.81 12.90
CA THR A 103 -9.98 22.84 13.42
C THR A 103 -10.52 23.75 12.31
N LYS A 104 -9.62 24.24 11.44
CA LYS A 104 -9.93 25.05 10.25
C LYS A 104 -8.95 24.69 9.15
N ASP A 105 -9.06 25.36 8.02
CA ASP A 105 -8.10 25.16 6.92
C ASP A 105 -6.67 25.37 7.42
N LYS A 106 -5.81 24.37 7.22
CA LYS A 106 -4.41 24.34 7.65
C LYS A 106 -4.13 24.53 9.15
N ASN A 107 -5.16 24.54 10.01
CA ASN A 107 -4.99 24.63 11.46
C ASN A 107 -5.47 23.35 12.14
N TYR A 108 -4.75 22.95 13.19
CA TYR A 108 -4.94 21.70 13.90
C TYR A 108 -4.82 21.92 15.41
N LYS A 109 -5.50 21.10 16.19
CA LYS A 109 -5.33 20.96 17.63
C LYS A 109 -4.60 19.65 17.89
N ILE A 110 -3.58 19.68 18.75
CA ILE A 110 -2.83 18.50 19.21
C ILE A 110 -3.10 18.34 20.69
N SER A 111 -3.55 17.16 21.11
CA SER A 111 -3.85 16.81 22.50
C SER A 111 -2.93 15.67 22.93
N LEU A 112 -2.26 15.79 24.07
CA LEU A 112 -1.38 14.76 24.63
C LEU A 112 -2.21 13.66 25.28
N SER A 113 -1.82 12.38 25.06
CA SER A 113 -2.45 11.23 25.69
C SER A 113 -1.89 11.04 27.10
N GLY A 114 -2.77 10.87 28.11
CA GLY A 114 -2.37 10.57 29.49
C GLY A 114 -2.23 11.78 30.41
N ALA A 115 -2.35 13.01 29.93
CA ALA A 115 -2.62 14.15 30.80
C ALA A 115 -4.02 13.91 31.40
N GLN A 116 -4.13 13.80 32.75
CA GLN A 116 -5.43 13.94 33.40
C GLN A 116 -6.03 15.25 32.86
N GLU A 117 -7.26 15.20 32.37
CA GLU A 117 -7.97 16.35 31.76
C GLU A 117 -7.97 17.58 32.68
N LYS A 118 -6.83 18.22 32.82
CA LYS A 118 -6.75 19.61 33.23
C LYS A 118 -6.99 20.42 31.95
N GLU A 119 -8.10 21.11 31.91
CA GLU A 119 -8.34 22.12 30.87
C GLU A 119 -7.08 22.98 30.73
N GLY A 120 -6.35 22.85 29.61
CA GLY A 120 -5.21 23.70 29.30
C GLY A 120 -4.04 23.09 28.52
N GLU A 121 -3.87 21.77 28.47
CA GLU A 121 -2.68 21.16 27.84
C GLU A 121 -2.91 20.73 26.38
N SER A 122 -3.29 21.65 25.53
CA SER A 122 -3.38 21.40 24.09
C SER A 122 -2.48 22.36 23.34
N MET A 123 -1.69 21.83 22.41
CA MET A 123 -0.93 22.64 21.47
C MET A 123 -1.77 22.92 20.24
N THR A 124 -1.50 24.03 19.58
CA THR A 124 -2.04 24.32 18.25
C THR A 124 -0.97 24.13 17.21
N ALA A 125 -1.37 23.73 16.02
CA ALA A 125 -0.44 23.60 14.90
C ALA A 125 -1.03 24.24 13.64
N LYS A 126 -0.16 24.83 12.82
CA LYS A 126 -0.53 25.44 11.54
C LYS A 126 0.45 25.06 10.46
N LEU A 127 -0.07 24.64 9.30
CA LEU A 127 0.74 24.49 8.09
C LEU A 127 0.94 25.85 7.42
N ASP A 128 2.20 26.26 7.29
CA ASP A 128 2.61 27.47 6.60
C ASP A 128 3.65 27.12 5.51
N GLY A 129 3.20 27.08 4.27
CA GLY A 129 4.00 26.57 3.17
C GLY A 129 4.37 25.10 3.36
N GLU A 130 5.67 24.83 3.43
CA GLU A 130 6.24 23.47 3.61
C GLU A 130 6.59 23.20 5.09
N LYS A 131 6.26 24.11 6.01
CA LYS A 131 6.58 23.99 7.43
C LYS A 131 5.32 23.78 8.25
N LEU A 132 5.45 23.05 9.34
CA LEU A 132 4.44 22.92 10.38
C LEU A 132 4.91 23.76 11.57
N ILE A 133 4.10 24.72 12.02
CA ILE A 133 4.37 25.55 13.17
C ILE A 133 3.52 25.01 14.31
N ILE A 134 4.16 24.44 15.34
CA ILE A 134 3.50 23.98 16.56
C ILE A 134 3.67 25.04 17.63
N ARG A 135 2.56 25.47 18.25
CA ARG A 135 2.52 26.49 19.29
C ARG A 135 2.10 25.89 20.61
N SER A 136 2.87 26.22 21.64
CA SER A 136 2.54 25.95 23.03
C SER A 136 2.57 27.27 23.82
N GLU A 137 1.61 27.42 24.70
CA GLU A 137 1.52 28.57 25.62
C GLU A 137 1.50 28.06 27.04
N ASP A 138 2.29 28.67 27.93
CA ASP A 138 2.35 28.32 29.34
C ASP A 138 2.30 29.60 30.18
N THR A 139 1.67 29.51 31.36
CA THR A 139 1.56 30.61 32.32
C THR A 139 2.36 30.27 33.58
N TYR A 140 3.24 31.13 33.97
CA TYR A 140 4.05 30.98 35.17
C TYR A 140 4.01 32.21 36.07
N GLN A 141 4.27 32.00 37.38
CA GLN A 141 4.29 33.07 38.35
C GLN A 141 5.70 33.67 38.47
N SER A 142 5.79 35.01 38.36
CA SER A 142 7.01 35.76 38.64
C SER A 142 6.69 37.02 39.44
N ASP A 143 7.28 37.14 40.64
CA ASP A 143 7.08 38.25 41.55
C ASP A 143 5.60 38.52 41.85
N GLY A 144 4.82 37.45 42.03
CA GLY A 144 3.38 37.49 42.31
C GLY A 144 2.49 37.93 41.16
N LYS A 145 3.04 37.94 39.93
CA LYS A 145 2.29 38.25 38.69
C LYS A 145 2.29 37.05 37.77
N ASP A 146 1.16 36.83 37.12
CA ASP A 146 1.07 35.85 36.01
C ASP A 146 1.82 36.38 34.81
N MET A 147 2.71 35.56 34.30
CA MET A 147 3.54 35.82 33.12
C MET A 147 3.24 34.73 32.10
N THR A 148 3.16 35.09 30.83
CA THR A 148 2.88 34.16 29.76
C THR A 148 4.14 33.89 28.93
N MET A 149 4.41 32.63 28.65
CA MET A 149 5.46 32.18 27.72
C MET A 149 4.83 31.46 26.54
N GLU A 150 5.05 31.99 25.35
CA GLU A 150 4.65 31.37 24.09
C GLU A 150 5.88 30.78 23.39
N MET A 151 5.77 29.56 22.91
CA MET A 151 6.81 28.86 22.14
C MET A 151 6.25 28.48 20.79
N GLU A 152 6.97 28.82 19.73
CA GLU A 152 6.69 28.37 18.39
C GLU A 152 7.82 27.43 17.92
N PHE A 153 7.49 26.17 17.68
CA PHE A 153 8.38 25.16 17.10
C PHE A 153 8.16 25.15 15.59
N ILE A 154 9.16 25.56 14.84
CA ILE A 154 9.14 25.56 13.39
C ILE A 154 9.68 24.19 12.93
N MET A 155 8.81 23.37 12.35
CA MET A 155 9.07 21.99 12.04
C MET A 155 9.34 21.80 10.55
N LYS A 156 10.35 21.00 10.25
CA LYS A 156 10.71 20.54 8.90
C LYS A 156 10.13 19.15 8.65
N TYR A 157 9.55 18.97 7.47
CA TYR A 157 8.99 17.68 7.06
C TYR A 157 10.08 16.68 6.72
N LEU A 158 9.97 15.46 7.26
CA LEU A 158 10.89 14.34 7.02
C LEU A 158 10.31 13.25 6.11
N GLY A 159 9.03 13.29 5.84
CA GLY A 159 8.32 12.21 5.14
C GLY A 159 7.34 11.48 6.05
N LYS A 160 6.70 10.44 5.52
CA LYS A 160 5.79 9.60 6.31
C LYS A 160 6.59 8.55 7.07
N LYS A 161 6.17 8.25 8.30
CA LYS A 161 6.70 7.15 9.12
C LYS A 161 5.61 6.09 9.29
N SER A 162 5.94 4.85 9.02
CA SER A 162 5.02 3.73 9.17
C SER A 162 5.15 3.08 10.55
N ARG A 163 4.00 2.75 11.16
CA ARG A 163 3.93 1.87 12.33
C ARG A 163 3.99 0.39 11.95
N ILE A 164 3.72 0.07 10.68
CA ILE A 164 3.74 -1.31 10.20
C ILE A 164 5.16 -1.84 10.14
N MET A 165 6.06 -1.12 9.47
CA MET A 165 7.43 -1.59 9.28
C MET A 165 8.40 -0.39 9.18
N ASP A 166 9.49 -0.46 9.92
CA ASP A 166 10.53 0.56 9.86
C ASP A 166 11.09 0.71 8.45
N GLY A 167 11.22 1.95 8.02
CA GLY A 167 11.70 2.28 6.67
C GLY A 167 10.72 1.94 5.55
N TRP A 168 9.42 1.74 5.87
CA TRP A 168 8.38 1.64 4.88
C TRP A 168 8.28 2.98 4.13
N ASP A 169 8.64 2.95 2.85
CA ASP A 169 8.66 4.11 1.95
C ASP A 169 8.03 3.76 0.57
N VAL A 170 7.13 2.78 0.58
CA VAL A 170 6.57 2.22 -0.65
C VAL A 170 5.46 3.12 -1.19
N THR A 171 5.60 3.50 -2.44
CA THR A 171 4.55 4.10 -3.27
C THR A 171 4.63 3.44 -4.63
N LEU A 172 3.58 2.74 -5.02
CA LEU A 172 3.49 2.13 -6.34
C LEU A 172 3.10 3.18 -7.38
N SER A 173 3.70 3.13 -8.55
CA SER A 173 3.24 3.86 -9.72
C SER A 173 1.91 3.29 -10.22
N ASP A 174 1.20 4.04 -11.05
CA ASP A 174 -0.05 3.58 -11.67
C ASP A 174 0.13 2.22 -12.38
N GLU A 175 1.25 2.03 -13.08
CA GLU A 175 1.58 0.79 -13.78
C GLU A 175 1.80 -0.37 -12.81
N GLU A 176 2.49 -0.14 -11.68
CA GLU A 176 2.71 -1.15 -10.66
C GLU A 176 1.41 -1.53 -9.94
N VAL A 177 0.48 -0.59 -9.72
CA VAL A 177 -0.86 -0.88 -9.19
C VAL A 177 -1.63 -1.79 -10.14
N TYR A 178 -1.63 -1.50 -11.45
CA TYR A 178 -2.25 -2.37 -12.44
C TYR A 178 -1.58 -3.76 -12.48
N ALA A 179 -0.26 -3.82 -12.43
CA ALA A 179 0.47 -5.07 -12.43
C ALA A 179 0.15 -5.93 -11.20
N MET A 180 0.04 -5.32 -10.02
CA MET A 180 -0.37 -6.01 -8.80
C MET A 180 -1.80 -6.52 -8.87
N SER A 181 -2.74 -5.74 -9.39
CA SER A 181 -4.12 -6.18 -9.60
C SER A 181 -4.22 -7.32 -10.61
N ASN A 182 -3.46 -7.25 -11.71
CA ASN A 182 -3.39 -8.35 -12.68
C ASN A 182 -2.80 -9.62 -12.06
N PHE A 183 -1.77 -9.49 -11.24
CA PHE A 183 -1.17 -10.59 -10.49
C PHE A 183 -2.18 -11.27 -9.55
N VAL A 184 -2.92 -10.50 -8.75
CA VAL A 184 -3.91 -11.03 -7.80
C VAL A 184 -5.05 -11.76 -8.53
N SER A 185 -5.39 -11.34 -9.75
CA SER A 185 -6.40 -11.97 -10.61
C SER A 185 -5.88 -13.12 -11.47
N GLU A 186 -4.74 -13.72 -11.10
CA GLU A 186 -4.05 -14.76 -11.86
C GLU A 186 -3.53 -14.33 -13.25
N GLY A 187 -3.62 -13.03 -13.60
CA GLY A 187 -2.99 -12.45 -14.80
C GLY A 187 -3.17 -13.22 -16.09
N ARG A 188 -4.40 -13.60 -16.45
CA ARG A 188 -4.66 -14.47 -17.61
C ARG A 188 -4.45 -13.81 -18.95
N PHE A 189 -4.34 -12.49 -18.93
CA PHE A 189 -4.15 -11.68 -20.13
C PHE A 189 -3.18 -10.54 -19.83
N VAL A 190 -2.44 -10.16 -20.86
CA VAL A 190 -1.60 -8.97 -20.83
C VAL A 190 -1.49 -8.39 -22.23
N ALA A 191 -1.47 -7.08 -22.35
CA ALA A 191 -1.25 -6.40 -23.61
C ALA A 191 0.15 -5.82 -23.70
N ALA A 192 0.76 -5.91 -24.86
CA ALA A 192 2.03 -5.31 -25.22
C ALA A 192 2.07 -4.96 -26.69
N ASP A 193 2.49 -3.75 -27.04
CA ASP A 193 2.68 -3.26 -28.42
C ASP A 193 1.48 -3.53 -29.34
N GLY A 194 0.26 -3.28 -28.83
CA GLY A 194 -0.97 -3.50 -29.61
C GLY A 194 -1.35 -4.97 -29.79
N LEU A 195 -0.71 -5.88 -29.07
CA LEU A 195 -1.02 -7.30 -29.03
C LEU A 195 -1.60 -7.68 -27.67
N LEU A 196 -2.62 -8.55 -27.67
CA LEU A 196 -3.14 -9.19 -26.47
C LEU A 196 -2.65 -10.63 -26.40
N TYR A 197 -1.92 -10.95 -25.35
CA TYR A 197 -1.52 -12.29 -24.97
C TYR A 197 -2.49 -12.84 -23.94
N GLY A 198 -2.91 -14.08 -24.06
CA GLY A 198 -3.84 -14.60 -23.07
C GLY A 198 -4.28 -16.03 -23.28
N ASP A 199 -4.93 -16.53 -22.25
CA ASP A 199 -5.59 -17.83 -22.26
C ASP A 199 -6.91 -17.73 -23.06
N TYR A 200 -7.13 -18.64 -23.97
CA TYR A 200 -8.32 -18.68 -24.79
C TYR A 200 -8.88 -20.10 -24.86
N GLY A 201 -10.11 -20.24 -24.41
CA GLY A 201 -10.82 -21.51 -24.44
C GLY A 201 -11.74 -21.64 -25.69
N GLY A 202 -12.19 -22.85 -25.94
CA GLY A 202 -13.13 -23.20 -26.99
C GLY A 202 -12.86 -24.60 -27.53
N LYS A 203 -13.90 -25.26 -28.11
CA LYS A 203 -13.76 -26.65 -28.67
C LYS A 203 -12.60 -26.81 -29.64
N LYS A 204 -12.32 -25.77 -30.41
CA LYS A 204 -11.22 -25.75 -31.37
C LYS A 204 -9.84 -25.83 -30.73
N TRP A 205 -9.72 -25.43 -29.46
CA TRP A 205 -8.46 -25.28 -28.73
C TRP A 205 -8.26 -26.33 -27.63
N GLY A 206 -9.12 -27.32 -27.52
CA GLY A 206 -9.04 -28.37 -26.52
C GLY A 206 -9.32 -27.86 -25.09
N LYS A 207 -8.39 -28.11 -24.17
CA LYS A 207 -8.49 -27.68 -22.76
C LYS A 207 -8.28 -26.17 -22.56
N GLY A 208 -7.90 -25.44 -23.60
CA GLY A 208 -7.51 -24.06 -23.63
C GLY A 208 -6.28 -23.87 -24.51
N ALA A 209 -5.91 -22.64 -24.79
CA ALA A 209 -4.71 -22.32 -25.53
C ALA A 209 -4.13 -20.99 -25.11
N PHE A 210 -2.84 -20.93 -24.92
CA PHE A 210 -2.12 -19.67 -24.84
C PHE A 210 -2.00 -19.07 -26.23
N THR A 211 -2.50 -17.85 -26.41
CA THR A 211 -2.62 -17.19 -27.71
C THR A 211 -2.08 -15.79 -27.70
N VAL A 212 -1.80 -15.24 -28.88
CA VAL A 212 -1.56 -13.82 -29.13
C VAL A 212 -2.46 -13.34 -30.28
N GLY A 213 -3.05 -12.17 -30.15
CA GLY A 213 -3.87 -11.53 -31.17
C GLY A 213 -3.66 -10.04 -31.25
N LYS A 214 -3.93 -9.43 -32.42
CA LYS A 214 -3.80 -7.97 -32.61
C LYS A 214 -5.02 -7.25 -32.02
N ILE A 215 -4.76 -6.22 -31.22
CA ILE A 215 -5.80 -5.35 -30.70
C ILE A 215 -6.24 -4.40 -31.82
N ASN A 216 -7.54 -4.38 -32.11
CA ASN A 216 -8.18 -3.48 -33.05
C ASN A 216 -9.43 -2.88 -32.39
N GLY A 217 -9.31 -1.65 -31.86
CA GLY A 217 -10.35 -1.03 -31.05
C GLY A 217 -10.71 -1.90 -29.84
N SER A 218 -11.97 -2.34 -29.74
CA SER A 218 -12.45 -3.23 -28.67
C SER A 218 -12.37 -4.73 -29.01
N LYS A 219 -11.72 -5.12 -30.11
CA LYS A 219 -11.65 -6.50 -30.58
C LYS A 219 -10.21 -7.00 -30.64
N VAL A 220 -10.07 -8.32 -30.58
CA VAL A 220 -8.78 -9.00 -30.80
C VAL A 220 -8.89 -9.81 -32.09
N GLU A 221 -8.05 -9.50 -33.06
CA GLU A 221 -8.04 -10.09 -34.39
C GLU A 221 -6.76 -10.89 -34.65
N ASN A 222 -6.77 -11.69 -35.74
CA ASN A 222 -5.58 -12.43 -36.21
C ASN A 222 -4.90 -13.26 -35.12
N ARG A 223 -5.70 -13.93 -34.31
CA ARG A 223 -5.23 -14.70 -33.17
C ARG A 223 -4.39 -15.90 -33.61
N LYS A 224 -3.22 -16.05 -33.01
CA LYS A 224 -2.28 -17.17 -33.19
C LYS A 224 -2.15 -17.96 -31.91
N VAL A 225 -2.08 -19.27 -31.99
CA VAL A 225 -1.80 -20.17 -30.87
C VAL A 225 -0.31 -20.21 -30.64
N LEU A 226 0.10 -19.97 -29.41
CA LEU A 226 1.46 -20.09 -28.92
C LEU A 226 1.70 -21.45 -28.25
N ALA A 227 0.72 -21.92 -27.45
CA ALA A 227 0.72 -23.27 -26.87
C ALA A 227 -0.72 -23.81 -26.89
N LYS A 228 -0.88 -25.06 -27.37
CA LYS A 228 -2.14 -25.81 -27.37
C LYS A 228 -2.33 -26.55 -26.06
N ASP A 229 -3.59 -26.82 -25.72
CA ASP A 229 -3.99 -27.59 -24.55
C ASP A 229 -3.34 -27.11 -23.25
N ALA A 230 -3.03 -25.79 -23.18
CA ALA A 230 -2.30 -25.16 -22.11
C ALA A 230 -3.13 -24.00 -21.53
N LYS A 231 -3.10 -23.85 -20.21
CA LYS A 231 -3.70 -22.73 -19.49
C LYS A 231 -2.60 -21.77 -19.11
N ALA A 232 -2.73 -20.51 -19.55
CA ALA A 232 -1.80 -19.45 -19.19
C ALA A 232 -2.32 -18.66 -17.99
N GLY A 233 -1.44 -18.30 -17.08
CA GLY A 233 -1.74 -17.44 -15.95
C GLY A 233 -0.54 -16.61 -15.53
N TYR A 234 -0.76 -15.64 -14.66
CA TYR A 234 0.25 -14.72 -14.14
C TYR A 234 1.07 -14.03 -15.24
N LEU A 235 0.39 -13.74 -16.37
CA LEU A 235 1.03 -13.07 -17.50
C LEU A 235 1.43 -11.65 -17.11
N THR A 236 2.68 -11.31 -17.40
CA THR A 236 3.23 -9.99 -17.16
C THR A 236 4.21 -9.60 -18.28
N VAL A 237 4.38 -8.30 -18.50
CA VAL A 237 5.34 -7.77 -19.47
C VAL A 237 6.54 -7.22 -18.73
N TYR A 238 7.72 -7.62 -19.15
CA TYR A 238 8.97 -7.07 -18.65
C TYR A 238 10.03 -7.07 -19.74
N ASP A 239 10.72 -5.95 -19.92
CA ASP A 239 11.84 -5.77 -20.86
C ASP A 239 11.59 -6.37 -22.25
N GLY A 240 10.47 -5.96 -22.90
CA GLY A 240 10.12 -6.39 -24.26
C GLY A 240 9.71 -7.85 -24.41
N ALA A 241 9.44 -8.57 -23.32
CA ALA A 241 8.95 -9.93 -23.35
C ALA A 241 7.72 -10.12 -22.43
N VAL A 242 6.89 -11.09 -22.78
CA VAL A 242 5.80 -11.60 -21.96
C VAL A 242 6.31 -12.82 -21.20
N TYR A 243 6.15 -12.79 -19.89
CA TYR A 243 6.40 -13.92 -19.01
C TYR A 243 5.06 -14.44 -18.47
N GLY A 244 4.99 -15.69 -18.10
CA GLY A 244 3.80 -16.30 -17.52
C GLY A 244 4.02 -17.71 -17.05
N ILE A 245 2.97 -18.31 -16.53
CA ILE A 245 2.95 -19.70 -16.10
C ILE A 245 1.99 -20.47 -17.02
N LEU A 246 2.42 -21.62 -17.54
CA LEU A 246 1.56 -22.58 -18.22
C LEU A 246 1.28 -23.77 -17.31
N ASP A 247 -0.01 -24.11 -17.18
CA ASP A 247 -0.53 -25.30 -16.47
C ASP A 247 -0.08 -25.41 -15.00
N GLN A 248 0.36 -24.31 -14.37
CA GLN A 248 0.97 -24.29 -13.03
C GLN A 248 2.26 -25.15 -12.93
N GLU A 249 2.89 -25.45 -14.07
CA GLU A 249 4.05 -26.33 -14.14
C GLU A 249 5.25 -25.71 -14.83
N LYS A 250 5.06 -24.67 -15.64
CA LYS A 250 6.14 -24.10 -16.47
C LYS A 250 6.12 -22.60 -16.41
N ILE A 251 7.25 -21.99 -16.09
CA ILE A 251 7.47 -20.56 -16.30
C ILE A 251 8.00 -20.38 -17.73
N ILE A 252 7.33 -19.53 -18.49
CA ILE A 252 7.63 -19.29 -19.90
C ILE A 252 7.96 -17.84 -20.18
N LYS A 253 8.64 -17.63 -21.31
CA LYS A 253 8.94 -16.35 -21.90
C LYS A 253 8.58 -16.35 -23.40
N VAL A 254 8.03 -15.23 -23.87
CA VAL A 254 7.78 -14.94 -25.30
C VAL A 254 8.17 -13.51 -25.59
N ASP A 255 9.11 -13.29 -26.47
CA ASP A 255 9.44 -11.92 -26.91
C ASP A 255 8.23 -11.28 -27.59
N VAL A 256 7.96 -10.02 -27.31
CA VAL A 256 6.80 -9.29 -27.86
C VAL A 256 6.84 -9.31 -29.39
N GLY A 257 5.73 -9.65 -30.02
CA GLY A 257 5.62 -9.81 -31.47
C GLY A 257 6.15 -11.13 -32.03
N LYS A 258 6.77 -11.98 -31.23
CA LYS A 258 7.19 -13.34 -31.62
C LYS A 258 6.17 -14.38 -31.24
N THR A 259 6.34 -15.61 -31.75
CA THR A 259 5.46 -16.74 -31.47
C THR A 259 6.19 -17.92 -30.83
N LYS A 260 7.53 -17.81 -30.65
CA LYS A 260 8.31 -18.84 -29.99
C LYS A 260 8.14 -18.72 -28.49
N VAL A 261 7.61 -19.78 -27.86
CA VAL A 261 7.56 -19.91 -26.41
C VAL A 261 8.86 -20.57 -25.95
N GLU A 262 9.54 -19.94 -25.01
CA GLU A 262 10.71 -20.46 -24.33
C GLU A 262 10.28 -20.90 -22.92
N THR A 263 10.65 -22.12 -22.50
CA THR A 263 10.45 -22.57 -21.14
C THR A 263 11.71 -22.26 -20.32
N LEU A 264 11.55 -21.46 -19.27
CA LEU A 264 12.64 -21.08 -18.37
C LEU A 264 12.74 -22.01 -17.17
N TYR A 265 11.60 -22.49 -16.66
CA TYR A 265 11.56 -23.37 -15.49
C TYR A 265 10.48 -24.43 -15.69
N THR A 266 10.71 -25.64 -15.16
CA THR A 266 9.73 -26.73 -15.12
C THR A 266 9.63 -27.23 -13.69
N GLY A 267 8.44 -27.30 -13.16
CA GLY A 267 8.06 -27.67 -11.80
C GLY A 267 6.84 -26.87 -11.37
N THR A 268 6.16 -27.31 -10.34
CA THR A 268 5.00 -26.61 -9.80
C THR A 268 5.37 -25.16 -9.49
N CYS A 269 4.59 -24.23 -10.01
CA CYS A 269 4.82 -22.80 -9.85
C CYS A 269 3.50 -22.01 -9.91
N GLU A 270 3.40 -21.02 -9.01
CA GLU A 270 2.28 -20.07 -8.94
C GLU A 270 2.81 -18.68 -8.59
N TYR A 271 1.95 -17.66 -8.66
CA TYR A 271 2.24 -16.30 -8.21
C TYR A 271 3.50 -15.67 -8.82
N LEU A 272 3.59 -15.72 -10.16
CA LEU A 272 4.73 -15.16 -10.88
C LEU A 272 4.78 -13.64 -10.82
N GLN A 273 5.92 -13.11 -10.46
CA GLN A 273 6.26 -11.70 -10.59
C GLN A 273 7.65 -11.56 -11.24
N VAL A 274 7.79 -10.65 -12.18
CA VAL A 274 9.07 -10.35 -12.85
C VAL A 274 9.49 -8.93 -12.50
N THR A 275 10.70 -8.77 -12.01
CA THR A 275 11.30 -7.48 -11.66
C THR A 275 12.74 -7.42 -12.19
N LYS A 276 13.39 -6.28 -12.09
CA LYS A 276 14.82 -6.15 -12.45
C LYS A 276 15.76 -7.13 -11.72
N ASP A 277 15.31 -7.65 -10.57
CA ASP A 277 16.12 -8.54 -9.72
C ASP A 277 15.96 -10.02 -10.09
N GLY A 278 15.06 -10.36 -11.03
CA GLY A 278 14.80 -11.72 -11.49
C GLY A 278 13.32 -12.07 -11.55
N ILE A 279 13.05 -13.36 -11.68
CA ILE A 279 11.73 -13.96 -11.78
C ILE A 279 11.40 -14.60 -10.43
N PHE A 280 10.28 -14.21 -9.85
CA PHE A 280 9.82 -14.65 -8.53
C PHE A 280 8.53 -15.45 -8.68
N PHE A 281 8.36 -16.49 -7.86
CA PHE A 281 7.20 -17.37 -7.88
C PHE A 281 7.12 -18.18 -6.58
N THR A 282 6.01 -18.90 -6.36
CA THR A 282 5.94 -19.94 -5.33
C THR A 282 6.10 -21.32 -5.95
N ASP A 283 6.79 -22.23 -5.25
CA ASP A 283 7.01 -23.60 -5.66
C ASP A 283 5.95 -24.57 -5.08
N GLU A 284 6.16 -25.88 -5.25
CA GLU A 284 5.27 -26.95 -4.79
C GLU A 284 4.99 -26.98 -3.28
N LYS A 285 5.81 -26.29 -2.50
CA LYS A 285 5.63 -26.11 -1.05
C LYS A 285 5.03 -24.77 -0.68
N ASN A 286 4.65 -23.99 -1.68
CA ASN A 286 4.26 -22.59 -1.54
C ASN A 286 5.36 -21.70 -0.95
N HIS A 287 6.63 -22.10 -1.06
CA HIS A 287 7.75 -21.27 -0.66
C HIS A 287 8.02 -20.19 -1.73
N TYR A 288 8.26 -18.98 -1.30
CA TYR A 288 8.60 -17.89 -2.21
C TYR A 288 10.02 -18.03 -2.72
N CYS A 289 10.16 -18.20 -4.01
CA CYS A 289 11.41 -18.51 -4.70
C CYS A 289 11.77 -17.45 -5.74
N ARG A 290 13.03 -17.45 -6.16
CA ARG A 290 13.58 -16.65 -7.25
C ARG A 290 14.40 -17.52 -8.19
N ILE A 291 14.33 -17.22 -9.50
CA ILE A 291 15.27 -17.68 -10.52
C ILE A 291 15.83 -16.50 -11.29
N ASP A 292 16.93 -16.69 -11.98
CA ASP A 292 17.49 -15.72 -12.92
C ASP A 292 16.69 -15.72 -14.24
N PHE A 293 16.91 -14.74 -15.12
CA PHE A 293 16.20 -14.61 -16.40
C PHE A 293 16.47 -15.74 -17.40
N ASP A 294 17.52 -16.53 -17.18
CA ASP A 294 17.81 -17.76 -17.96
C ASP A 294 17.22 -19.03 -17.33
N GLY A 295 16.40 -18.88 -16.30
CA GLY A 295 15.73 -19.99 -15.60
C GLY A 295 16.60 -20.74 -14.60
N LYS A 296 17.84 -20.29 -14.36
CA LYS A 296 18.79 -20.95 -13.45
C LYS A 296 18.81 -20.33 -12.06
N ASN A 297 19.66 -20.89 -11.20
CA ASN A 297 19.96 -20.38 -9.85
C ASN A 297 18.71 -20.21 -8.98
N LYS A 298 17.81 -21.24 -8.97
CA LYS A 298 16.65 -21.24 -8.06
C LYS A 298 17.12 -21.07 -6.62
N LYS A 299 16.56 -20.07 -5.95
CA LYS A 299 16.81 -19.76 -4.54
C LYS A 299 15.50 -19.53 -3.81
N THR A 300 15.30 -20.19 -2.69
CA THR A 300 14.20 -19.88 -1.77
C THR A 300 14.51 -18.60 -1.01
N ILE A 301 13.58 -17.67 -1.04
CA ILE A 301 13.66 -16.35 -0.37
C ILE A 301 12.94 -16.41 0.98
N LEU A 302 11.77 -17.08 1.03
CA LEU A 302 10.98 -17.25 2.24
C LEU A 302 10.44 -18.68 2.29
N GLU A 303 10.77 -19.42 3.37
CA GLU A 303 10.39 -20.83 3.60
C GLU A 303 9.08 -20.96 4.39
N LYS A 304 8.13 -20.07 4.14
CA LYS A 304 6.76 -20.12 4.69
C LYS A 304 5.78 -20.45 3.59
N LYS A 305 4.63 -21.01 3.94
CA LYS A 305 3.52 -21.19 2.99
C LYS A 305 2.88 -19.85 2.67
N THR A 306 3.34 -19.26 1.58
CA THR A 306 2.95 -17.94 1.14
C THR A 306 1.92 -17.98 0.03
N PHE A 307 0.83 -17.22 0.18
CA PHE A 307 -0.15 -16.96 -0.86
C PHE A 307 -0.12 -15.47 -1.22
N PHE A 308 -0.37 -15.16 -2.48
CA PHE A 308 -0.30 -13.79 -3.02
C PHE A 308 1.01 -13.04 -2.69
N PRO A 309 2.19 -13.67 -2.74
CA PRO A 309 3.44 -13.00 -2.38
C PRO A 309 3.81 -11.98 -3.46
N TYR A 310 3.74 -10.70 -3.15
CA TYR A 310 4.05 -9.61 -4.06
C TYR A 310 5.12 -8.67 -3.50
N ARG A 311 6.24 -8.55 -4.23
CA ARG A 311 7.28 -7.57 -3.90
C ARG A 311 6.80 -6.17 -4.30
N VAL A 312 6.51 -5.36 -3.32
CA VAL A 312 6.12 -3.96 -3.51
C VAL A 312 7.32 -3.02 -3.63
N SER A 313 8.52 -3.53 -3.31
CA SER A 313 9.79 -2.82 -3.53
C SER A 313 10.98 -3.79 -3.43
N SER A 314 12.19 -3.30 -3.63
CA SER A 314 13.41 -4.11 -3.39
C SER A 314 13.62 -4.49 -1.90
N LYS A 315 12.86 -3.86 -0.99
CA LYS A 315 12.99 -4.06 0.46
C LYS A 315 11.84 -4.89 1.03
N PHE A 316 10.63 -4.80 0.48
CA PHE A 316 9.42 -5.30 1.13
C PHE A 316 8.61 -6.22 0.23
N LEU A 317 8.16 -7.31 0.85
CA LEU A 317 7.22 -8.30 0.33
C LEU A 317 5.94 -8.22 1.16
N ILE A 318 4.78 -8.16 0.51
CA ILE A 318 3.47 -8.41 1.12
C ILE A 318 3.07 -9.84 0.76
N TYR A 319 2.54 -10.59 1.71
CA TYR A 319 2.06 -11.96 1.47
C TYR A 319 0.99 -12.36 2.48
N GLN A 320 0.21 -13.38 2.17
CA GLN A 320 -0.65 -14.08 3.10
C GLN A 320 0.13 -15.25 3.69
N ASP A 321 0.16 -15.38 5.01
CA ASP A 321 0.73 -16.53 5.73
C ASP A 321 -0.39 -17.55 6.01
N ASP A 322 -0.35 -18.70 5.34
CA ASP A 322 -1.34 -19.76 5.50
C ASP A 322 -1.28 -20.40 6.89
N GLU A 323 -0.08 -20.46 7.48
CA GLU A 323 0.17 -21.07 8.77
C GLU A 323 -0.17 -20.15 9.96
N ASP A 324 -0.28 -18.83 9.72
CA ASP A 324 -0.73 -17.83 10.72
C ASP A 324 -2.20 -17.40 10.50
N GLY A 325 -3.06 -18.37 10.21
CA GLY A 325 -4.50 -18.13 10.08
C GLY A 325 -4.92 -17.38 8.82
N GLU A 326 -4.17 -17.52 7.73
CA GLU A 326 -4.43 -16.88 6.43
C GLU A 326 -4.44 -15.34 6.53
N THR A 327 -3.53 -14.78 7.34
CA THR A 327 -3.42 -13.34 7.60
C THR A 327 -2.36 -12.68 6.72
N LEU A 328 -2.47 -11.36 6.52
CA LEU A 328 -1.47 -10.62 5.75
C LEU A 328 -0.26 -10.25 6.59
N HIS A 329 0.89 -10.34 5.96
CA HIS A 329 2.20 -10.02 6.52
C HIS A 329 2.98 -9.07 5.61
N VAL A 330 3.87 -8.30 6.22
CA VAL A 330 4.95 -7.56 5.54
C VAL A 330 6.27 -8.17 5.97
N TYR A 331 7.06 -8.59 4.98
CA TYR A 331 8.39 -9.15 5.19
C TYR A 331 9.47 -8.20 4.66
N ASN A 332 10.44 -7.88 5.49
CA ASN A 332 11.60 -7.09 5.08
C ASN A 332 12.67 -8.01 4.49
N LEU A 333 12.84 -7.95 3.18
CA LEU A 333 13.77 -8.78 2.41
C LEU A 333 15.25 -8.55 2.74
N LYS A 334 15.59 -7.45 3.43
CA LYS A 334 16.98 -7.11 3.79
C LYS A 334 17.41 -7.69 5.13
N ASN A 335 16.53 -7.63 6.13
CA ASN A 335 16.87 -8.01 7.51
C ASN A 335 16.05 -9.19 8.04
N GLY A 336 15.13 -9.75 7.24
CA GLY A 336 14.30 -10.88 7.62
C GLY A 336 13.20 -10.57 8.63
N LYS A 337 12.96 -9.28 8.98
CA LYS A 337 11.87 -8.93 9.91
C LYS A 337 10.53 -9.18 9.24
N ASP A 338 9.69 -9.93 9.92
CA ASP A 338 8.33 -10.27 9.49
C ASP A 338 7.32 -9.67 10.47
N LYS A 339 6.25 -9.05 9.96
CA LYS A 339 5.19 -8.48 10.77
C LYS A 339 3.83 -8.80 10.19
N LYS A 340 2.99 -9.43 11.00
CA LYS A 340 1.56 -9.58 10.76
C LYS A 340 0.88 -8.21 10.73
N ILE A 341 0.05 -7.98 9.73
CA ILE A 341 -0.61 -6.69 9.50
C ILE A 341 -2.13 -6.79 9.39
N SER A 342 -2.73 -7.99 9.35
CA SER A 342 -4.18 -8.18 9.42
C SER A 342 -4.57 -9.11 10.55
N ASP A 343 -5.72 -8.84 11.18
CA ASP A 343 -6.26 -9.65 12.30
C ASP A 343 -7.33 -10.64 11.83
N VAL A 344 -7.61 -10.68 10.53
CA VAL A 344 -8.65 -11.53 9.93
C VAL A 344 -8.07 -12.29 8.75
N LYS A 345 -8.73 -13.38 8.35
CA LYS A 345 -8.45 -14.06 7.08
C LYS A 345 -8.51 -13.07 5.93
N SER A 346 -7.48 -12.99 5.13
CA SER A 346 -7.29 -11.91 4.17
C SER A 346 -6.82 -12.44 2.83
N TYR A 347 -7.50 -12.05 1.78
CA TYR A 347 -7.27 -12.55 0.42
C TYR A 347 -7.14 -11.40 -0.58
N GLY A 348 -6.34 -11.61 -1.61
CA GLY A 348 -6.20 -10.69 -2.73
C GLY A 348 -5.66 -9.32 -2.33
N PRO A 349 -4.50 -9.22 -1.66
CA PRO A 349 -3.95 -7.95 -1.22
C PRO A 349 -3.50 -7.07 -2.40
N MET A 350 -3.93 -5.83 -2.45
CA MET A 350 -3.60 -4.85 -3.49
C MET A 350 -3.26 -3.50 -2.87
N LEU A 351 -2.02 -3.06 -3.03
CA LEU A 351 -1.55 -1.78 -2.52
C LEU A 351 -1.83 -0.65 -3.53
N CYS A 352 -2.48 0.41 -3.07
CA CYS A 352 -2.68 1.63 -3.84
C CYS A 352 -2.62 2.86 -2.93
N GLY A 353 -1.74 3.78 -3.25
CA GLY A 353 -1.44 4.92 -2.39
C GLY A 353 -0.94 4.43 -1.02
N ASP A 354 -1.55 4.94 0.03
CA ASP A 354 -1.20 4.59 1.40
C ASP A 354 -1.97 3.37 1.95
N PHE A 355 -2.87 2.76 1.16
CA PHE A 355 -3.78 1.72 1.62
C PHE A 355 -3.53 0.39 0.93
N LEU A 356 -3.50 -0.68 1.73
CA LEU A 356 -3.58 -2.06 1.27
C LEU A 356 -5.02 -2.52 1.34
N TYR A 357 -5.63 -2.77 0.20
CA TYR A 357 -6.99 -3.30 0.07
C TYR A 357 -6.95 -4.81 -0.03
N PHE A 358 -7.93 -5.46 0.55
CA PHE A 358 -8.09 -6.92 0.51
C PHE A 358 -9.55 -7.28 0.79
N TYR A 359 -9.90 -8.55 0.68
CA TYR A 359 -11.21 -9.02 1.14
C TYR A 359 -11.08 -10.11 2.20
N THR A 360 -12.11 -10.24 3.03
CA THR A 360 -12.27 -11.29 4.04
C THR A 360 -13.61 -12.00 3.82
N PRO A 361 -13.77 -13.29 4.23
CA PRO A 361 -15.05 -13.98 4.13
C PRO A 361 -16.19 -13.20 4.76
N GLY A 362 -17.37 -13.22 4.11
CA GLY A 362 -18.59 -12.58 4.55
C GLY A 362 -19.57 -13.53 5.23
N SER A 363 -20.87 -13.18 5.19
CA SER A 363 -21.94 -13.91 5.87
C SER A 363 -22.38 -15.18 5.12
N GLY A 364 -22.02 -15.35 3.86
CA GLY A 364 -22.38 -16.49 3.00
C GLY A 364 -21.20 -16.99 2.19
N GLU A 365 -21.37 -18.11 1.46
CA GLU A 365 -20.28 -18.81 0.75
C GLU A 365 -19.52 -17.92 -0.22
N ASP A 366 -20.20 -17.09 -1.00
CA ASP A 366 -19.57 -16.16 -1.94
C ASP A 366 -19.60 -14.70 -1.47
N MET A 367 -20.03 -14.46 -0.23
CA MET A 367 -20.08 -13.13 0.33
C MET A 367 -18.71 -12.73 0.89
N LYS A 368 -18.28 -11.50 0.63
CA LYS A 368 -16.96 -10.98 1.05
C LYS A 368 -17.10 -9.55 1.54
N TYR A 369 -16.41 -9.25 2.63
CA TYR A 369 -16.21 -7.86 3.07
C TYR A 369 -14.95 -7.30 2.41
N ILE A 370 -15.05 -6.10 1.87
CA ILE A 370 -13.86 -5.33 1.47
C ILE A 370 -13.26 -4.73 2.72
N CYS A 371 -11.95 -4.85 2.84
CA CYS A 371 -11.15 -4.32 3.94
C CYS A 371 -10.01 -3.48 3.39
N ARG A 372 -9.46 -2.62 4.24
CA ARG A 372 -8.21 -1.92 3.96
C ARG A 372 -7.39 -1.71 5.22
N ILE A 373 -6.08 -1.59 5.03
CA ILE A 373 -5.12 -1.23 6.06
C ILE A 373 -4.41 0.04 5.60
N ASP A 374 -4.38 1.06 6.46
CA ASP A 374 -3.49 2.20 6.26
C ASP A 374 -2.06 1.78 6.59
N MET A 375 -1.19 1.73 5.59
CA MET A 375 0.17 1.21 5.70
C MET A 375 1.12 2.10 6.51
N TYR A 376 0.65 3.24 6.96
CA TYR A 376 1.39 4.14 7.84
C TYR A 376 0.85 4.14 9.28
N SER A 377 -0.46 4.22 9.47
CA SER A 377 -1.08 4.22 10.81
C SER A 377 -1.38 2.84 11.38
N ASP A 378 -1.25 1.77 10.58
CA ASP A 378 -1.69 0.38 10.86
C ASP A 378 -3.20 0.20 11.14
N ARG A 379 -4.01 1.25 10.94
CA ARG A 379 -5.45 1.19 11.12
C ARG A 379 -6.09 0.27 10.10
N GLN A 380 -6.85 -0.71 10.61
CA GLN A 380 -7.64 -1.61 9.79
C GLN A 380 -9.09 -1.15 9.76
N GLU A 381 -9.69 -1.23 8.59
CA GLU A 381 -11.09 -0.87 8.36
C GLU A 381 -11.76 -1.97 7.54
N LYS A 382 -12.99 -2.27 7.88
CA LYS A 382 -13.85 -3.24 7.18
C LYS A 382 -15.14 -2.54 6.77
N ALA A 383 -15.60 -2.75 5.53
CA ALA A 383 -16.89 -2.27 5.08
C ALA A 383 -18.01 -2.82 5.96
N GLU A 384 -19.05 -2.02 6.21
CA GLU A 384 -20.19 -2.43 7.07
C GLU A 384 -20.99 -3.58 6.46
N LYS A 385 -21.06 -3.63 5.12
CA LYS A 385 -21.82 -4.64 4.38
C LYS A 385 -20.89 -5.50 3.54
N ASP A 386 -21.15 -6.80 3.52
CA ASP A 386 -20.53 -7.71 2.58
C ASP A 386 -21.22 -7.64 1.21
N ALA A 387 -20.50 -8.06 0.19
CA ALA A 387 -20.98 -8.12 -1.16
C ALA A 387 -20.72 -9.51 -1.75
N PHE A 388 -21.57 -9.93 -2.67
CA PHE A 388 -21.28 -11.06 -3.52
C PHE A 388 -20.20 -10.66 -4.52
N LEU A 389 -18.98 -11.15 -4.32
CA LEU A 389 -17.81 -10.79 -5.12
C LEU A 389 -17.16 -12.04 -5.70
N TYR A 390 -17.17 -12.17 -7.01
CA TYR A 390 -16.29 -13.13 -7.70
C TYR A 390 -14.87 -12.59 -7.76
N ASP A 391 -14.72 -11.33 -8.19
CA ASP A 391 -13.44 -10.66 -8.34
C ASP A 391 -13.47 -9.24 -7.78
N PHE A 392 -12.33 -8.83 -7.24
CA PHE A 392 -12.10 -7.51 -6.69
C PHE A 392 -10.71 -7.02 -7.12
N TYR A 393 -10.65 -5.81 -7.65
CA TYR A 393 -9.42 -5.20 -8.15
C TYR A 393 -9.28 -3.76 -7.69
N VAL A 394 -8.06 -3.31 -7.64
CA VAL A 394 -7.71 -1.92 -7.35
C VAL A 394 -7.02 -1.32 -8.56
N THR A 395 -7.51 -0.19 -9.02
CA THR A 395 -6.84 0.63 -10.02
C THR A 395 -6.30 1.89 -9.37
N PRO A 396 -5.41 2.65 -10.00
CA PRO A 396 -4.93 3.92 -9.44
C PRO A 396 -6.04 4.93 -9.10
N LYS A 397 -7.24 4.75 -9.65
CA LYS A 397 -8.34 5.72 -9.52
C LYS A 397 -9.60 5.18 -8.84
N ASN A 398 -9.78 3.86 -8.81
CA ASN A 398 -11.02 3.25 -8.35
C ASN A 398 -10.81 1.85 -7.79
N LEU A 399 -11.78 1.44 -6.97
CA LEU A 399 -12.05 0.04 -6.70
C LEU A 399 -12.96 -0.52 -7.79
N VAL A 400 -12.67 -1.72 -8.24
CA VAL A 400 -13.44 -2.40 -9.26
C VAL A 400 -13.81 -3.78 -8.74
N GLY A 401 -15.05 -4.18 -8.86
CA GLY A 401 -15.48 -5.50 -8.45
C GLY A 401 -16.56 -6.04 -9.37
N ALA A 402 -16.77 -7.32 -9.27
CA ALA A 402 -17.77 -8.02 -10.07
C ALA A 402 -18.80 -8.72 -9.17
N PRO A 403 -19.73 -8.02 -8.53
CA PRO A 403 -20.88 -8.62 -7.88
C PRO A 403 -21.98 -8.86 -8.90
N GLY A 404 -21.85 -9.90 -9.76
CA GLY A 404 -22.78 -10.14 -10.86
C GLY A 404 -22.75 -9.07 -11.97
N GLY A 405 -21.75 -8.19 -12.01
CA GLY A 405 -21.55 -7.13 -12.99
C GLY A 405 -20.42 -6.19 -12.60
N PHE A 406 -19.99 -5.32 -13.53
CA PHE A 406 -18.90 -4.39 -13.26
C PHE A 406 -19.35 -3.19 -12.43
N VAL A 407 -18.73 -3.00 -11.27
CA VAL A 407 -18.95 -1.86 -10.41
C VAL A 407 -17.63 -1.10 -10.24
N PHE A 408 -17.67 0.21 -10.47
CA PHE A 408 -16.58 1.12 -10.19
C PHE A 408 -16.93 1.98 -8.99
N ALA A 409 -16.14 1.91 -7.93
CA ALA A 409 -16.28 2.76 -6.76
C ALA A 409 -15.08 3.70 -6.62
N LYS A 410 -15.33 4.95 -6.24
CA LYS A 410 -14.26 5.86 -5.83
C LYS A 410 -13.66 5.37 -4.50
N PHE A 411 -12.38 5.68 -4.24
CA PHE A 411 -11.76 5.35 -2.96
C PHE A 411 -12.47 5.97 -1.74
N SER A 412 -13.10 7.12 -1.91
CA SER A 412 -13.93 7.76 -0.87
C SER A 412 -15.24 7.01 -0.56
N GLU A 413 -15.61 6.02 -1.37
CA GLU A 413 -16.86 5.25 -1.27
C GLU A 413 -16.58 3.74 -1.17
N TRP A 414 -15.36 3.38 -0.74
CA TRP A 414 -14.91 1.99 -0.68
C TRP A 414 -15.80 1.11 0.22
N ASP A 415 -16.27 1.67 1.33
CA ASP A 415 -17.12 1.04 2.32
C ASP A 415 -18.58 0.84 1.83
N LYS A 416 -18.97 1.58 0.78
CA LYS A 416 -20.30 1.49 0.15
C LYS A 416 -20.31 0.66 -1.12
N PHE A 417 -19.24 -0.09 -1.38
CA PHE A 417 -19.11 -0.90 -2.59
C PHE A 417 -20.27 -1.89 -2.75
N ALA A 418 -20.70 -2.54 -1.67
CA ALA A 418 -21.80 -3.50 -1.63
C ALA A 418 -23.18 -2.91 -2.00
N GLU A 419 -23.33 -1.59 -1.88
CA GLU A 419 -24.58 -0.89 -2.19
C GLU A 419 -24.73 -0.50 -3.67
N LYS A 420 -23.65 -0.64 -4.44
CA LYS A 420 -23.63 -0.27 -5.86
C LYS A 420 -24.27 -1.37 -6.70
N ASN A 421 -25.43 -1.09 -7.28
CA ASN A 421 -26.11 -2.00 -8.18
C ASN A 421 -25.29 -2.24 -9.45
N SER A 422 -25.12 -3.50 -9.79
CA SER A 422 -24.51 -3.94 -11.02
C SER A 422 -25.57 -4.41 -12.02
N ALA A 423 -25.43 -4.05 -13.26
CA ALA A 423 -26.27 -4.58 -14.33
C ALA A 423 -25.71 -5.95 -14.77
N GLY A 424 -26.40 -7.01 -14.39
CA GLY A 424 -26.30 -8.42 -14.70
C GLY A 424 -25.37 -8.94 -15.80
N PHE A 425 -24.05 -8.87 -15.59
CA PHE A 425 -23.04 -9.45 -16.46
C PHE A 425 -21.90 -10.03 -15.62
N GLU A 426 -21.42 -11.22 -15.98
CA GLU A 426 -20.24 -11.85 -15.42
C GLU A 426 -19.00 -11.41 -16.21
N PHE A 427 -17.95 -10.89 -15.54
CA PHE A 427 -16.79 -10.35 -16.22
C PHE A 427 -15.48 -10.70 -15.50
N TYR A 428 -14.41 -10.85 -16.29
CA TYR A 428 -13.03 -10.83 -15.83
C TYR A 428 -12.37 -9.57 -16.33
N ALA A 429 -11.84 -8.78 -15.42
CA ALA A 429 -11.08 -7.61 -15.76
C ALA A 429 -9.63 -7.97 -16.06
N ILE A 430 -9.12 -7.40 -17.14
CA ILE A 430 -7.74 -7.54 -17.56
C ILE A 430 -7.15 -6.16 -17.59
N TYR A 431 -6.07 -5.96 -16.88
CA TYR A 431 -5.41 -4.68 -16.79
C TYR A 431 -4.16 -4.67 -17.66
N SER A 432 -4.11 -3.71 -18.57
CA SER A 432 -2.93 -3.46 -19.37
C SER A 432 -2.93 -1.99 -19.77
N ASN A 433 -1.85 -1.29 -19.52
CA ASN A 433 -1.65 0.12 -19.92
C ASN A 433 -2.81 1.06 -19.52
N GLY A 434 -3.43 0.84 -18.37
CA GLY A 434 -4.59 1.60 -17.91
C GLY A 434 -5.91 1.27 -18.61
N GLU A 435 -5.94 0.28 -19.49
CA GLU A 435 -7.14 -0.22 -20.13
C GLU A 435 -7.67 -1.46 -19.41
N ILE A 436 -8.99 -1.52 -19.19
CA ILE A 436 -9.64 -2.69 -18.61
C ILE A 436 -10.22 -3.51 -19.76
N TRP A 437 -9.72 -4.72 -19.92
CA TRP A 437 -10.25 -5.69 -20.86
C TRP A 437 -11.24 -6.61 -20.15
N ILE A 438 -12.40 -6.80 -20.76
CA ILE A 438 -13.48 -7.59 -20.21
C ILE A 438 -13.78 -8.73 -21.15
N THR A 439 -13.90 -9.94 -20.63
CA THR A 439 -14.51 -11.03 -21.36
C THR A 439 -15.98 -11.11 -21.04
N LYS A 440 -16.82 -11.08 -22.05
CA LYS A 440 -18.27 -11.23 -21.92
C LYS A 440 -18.63 -12.67 -22.17
N SER A 441 -19.26 -13.33 -21.21
CA SER A 441 -19.94 -14.62 -21.42
C SER A 441 -21.40 -14.38 -21.79
N SER A 442 -21.90 -15.10 -22.77
CA SER A 442 -23.31 -15.07 -23.18
C SER A 442 -24.10 -16.31 -22.76
N GLY A 443 -23.58 -17.16 -21.88
CA GLY A 443 -24.19 -18.44 -21.57
C GLY A 443 -24.24 -18.80 -20.09
N GLU A 444 -25.18 -19.68 -19.73
CA GLU A 444 -25.55 -20.08 -18.37
C GLU A 444 -24.48 -20.88 -17.58
N ASN A 445 -23.31 -21.13 -18.14
CA ASN A 445 -22.30 -21.99 -17.54
C ASN A 445 -20.94 -21.34 -17.39
N PHE A 446 -20.92 -20.16 -16.84
CA PHE A 446 -19.67 -19.47 -16.60
C PHE A 446 -19.12 -19.82 -15.20
N MET A 447 -18.08 -20.63 -15.14
CA MET A 447 -17.30 -20.88 -13.93
C MET A 447 -15.82 -20.64 -14.21
N GLY A 448 -15.45 -19.40 -14.28
CA GLY A 448 -14.07 -18.96 -14.45
C GLY A 448 -13.55 -19.03 -15.89
N PRO A 449 -12.47 -18.32 -16.22
CA PRO A 449 -11.84 -18.34 -17.53
C PRO A 449 -11.35 -19.72 -17.96
N ARG A 450 -11.27 -20.68 -17.02
CA ARG A 450 -10.96 -22.09 -17.28
C ARG A 450 -12.07 -22.84 -18.02
N GLN A 451 -13.28 -22.33 -18.04
CA GLN A 451 -14.43 -22.95 -18.71
C GLN A 451 -14.89 -22.21 -19.96
N PHE A 452 -14.04 -21.48 -20.65
CA PHE A 452 -14.25 -21.08 -22.02
C PHE A 452 -14.23 -22.29 -22.95
N GLY A 453 -14.94 -23.31 -22.58
CA GLY A 453 -15.11 -24.54 -23.31
C GLY A 453 -16.52 -24.76 -23.83
N SER A 454 -17.40 -23.74 -23.75
CA SER A 454 -18.66 -23.80 -24.45
C SER A 454 -18.44 -23.69 -25.94
N ASP A 455 -19.15 -24.52 -26.68
CA ASP A 455 -18.96 -24.85 -28.08
C ASP A 455 -19.10 -23.69 -29.08
N ASP A 456 -19.32 -22.49 -28.65
CA ASP A 456 -19.64 -21.37 -29.51
C ASP A 456 -18.56 -20.26 -29.45
N GLU A 457 -17.60 -20.35 -30.38
CA GLU A 457 -16.59 -19.28 -30.60
C GLU A 457 -17.22 -17.91 -30.89
N LYS A 458 -18.49 -17.86 -31.30
CA LYS A 458 -19.19 -16.61 -31.61
C LYS A 458 -19.73 -15.90 -30.38
N SER A 459 -19.86 -16.61 -29.26
CA SER A 459 -20.41 -16.05 -28.02
C SER A 459 -19.37 -15.39 -27.12
N ILE A 460 -18.08 -15.61 -27.35
CA ILE A 460 -17.01 -15.07 -26.54
C ILE A 460 -16.41 -13.84 -27.21
N GLY A 461 -16.80 -12.68 -26.75
CA GLY A 461 -16.24 -11.40 -27.19
C GLY A 461 -15.32 -10.81 -26.13
N TYR A 462 -14.12 -10.40 -26.53
CA TYR A 462 -13.31 -9.49 -25.72
C TYR A 462 -13.68 -8.05 -26.07
N SER A 463 -13.95 -7.24 -25.07
CA SER A 463 -14.16 -5.82 -25.28
C SER A 463 -13.31 -5.02 -24.32
N CYS A 464 -12.71 -3.95 -24.83
CA CYS A 464 -12.03 -2.97 -24.00
C CYS A 464 -13.03 -1.93 -23.51
N VAL A 465 -13.13 -1.76 -22.21
CA VAL A 465 -13.90 -0.66 -21.61
C VAL A 465 -12.94 0.45 -21.29
N LYS A 466 -12.89 1.46 -22.15
CA LYS A 466 -12.22 2.72 -21.82
C LYS A 466 -13.12 3.51 -20.88
N LYS A 467 -12.59 3.88 -19.73
CA LYS A 467 -13.26 4.81 -18.85
C LYS A 467 -13.39 6.15 -19.59
N LYS A 468 -14.64 6.59 -19.83
CA LYS A 468 -14.93 7.93 -20.30
C LYS A 468 -14.64 8.97 -19.24
#